data_cfbfd954ec1b609232ca08f0c51eafdb
#
_entry.id   cfbfd954ec1b609232ca08f0c51eafdb
#
_cell.length_a   1.000
_cell.length_b   1.000
_cell.length_c   1.000
_cell.angle_alpha   90.00
_cell.angle_beta   90.00
_cell.angle_gamma   90.00
#
_symmetry.space_group_name_H-M   'P 1'
#
loop_
_entity.id
_entity.type
_entity.pdbx_description
1 polymer ?
#
loop_
_entity_poly.entity_id
_entity_poly.type
_entity_poly.pdbx_seq_one_letter_code
_entity_poly.pdbx_strand_id
1 'polypeptide(L)'
;GPSVPHQFKLWNIPPTPMCLLVKEDSDVLRGLKVGDTVKMKYYPVDSAFPSDYLDTAIRHIGKNDQERFKNHYLVGLEIVEGQD
;
A
#
# COMPACT_ATOMS: atom_id res chain seq x y z
N GLY A 1 -7.82 -2.22 21.01
CA GLY A 1 -9.17 -2.22 20.48
C GLY A 1 -9.18 -2.49 18.99
N PRO A 2 -10.36 -2.50 18.41
CA PRO A 2 -10.46 -2.77 17.00
C PRO A 2 -9.78 -1.66 16.20
N SER A 3 -8.99 -2.04 15.25
CA SER A 3 -8.33 -1.06 14.40
C SER A 3 -9.33 -0.52 13.39
N VAL A 4 -9.19 0.76 13.12
CA VAL A 4 -10.01 1.40 12.09
C VAL A 4 -9.42 1.02 10.74
N PRO A 5 -10.23 0.52 9.81
CA PRO A 5 -9.70 0.20 8.49
C PRO A 5 -9.17 1.46 7.81
N HIS A 6 -8.03 1.33 7.18
CA HIS A 6 -7.46 2.40 6.40
C HIS A 6 -7.71 2.14 4.93
N GLN A 7 -8.11 3.18 4.22
CA GLN A 7 -8.32 3.09 2.78
C GLN A 7 -7.34 4.00 2.08
N PHE A 8 -6.70 3.47 1.05
CA PHE A 8 -5.71 4.20 0.28
C PHE A 8 -6.00 4.01 -1.20
N LYS A 9 -5.71 5.04 -1.98
CA LYS A 9 -5.74 4.91 -3.42
C LYS A 9 -4.48 4.18 -3.86
N LEU A 10 -4.66 3.27 -4.80
CA LEU A 10 -3.54 2.55 -5.37
C LEU A 10 -3.02 3.33 -6.56
N TRP A 11 -1.72 3.53 -6.61
CA TRP A 11 -1.08 4.33 -7.64
C TRP A 11 -0.18 3.47 -8.50
N ASN A 12 0.04 3.95 -9.73
CA ASN A 12 1.04 3.39 -10.62
C ASN A 12 2.04 4.51 -10.91
N ILE A 13 3.14 4.50 -10.19
CA ILE A 13 4.18 5.53 -10.32
C ILE A 13 5.48 4.83 -10.69
N PRO A 14 5.90 4.93 -11.96
CA PRO A 14 7.15 4.27 -12.36
C PRO A 14 8.32 4.73 -11.51
N PRO A 15 9.24 3.85 -11.17
CA PRO A 15 9.31 2.43 -11.54
C PRO A 15 8.52 1.50 -10.61
N THR A 16 7.66 2.03 -9.76
CA THR A 16 6.92 1.26 -8.78
C THR A 16 5.45 1.23 -9.20
N PRO A 17 5.03 0.22 -9.99
CA PRO A 17 3.70 0.23 -10.60
C PRO A 17 2.55 0.04 -9.64
N MET A 18 2.78 -0.55 -8.48
CA MET A 18 1.72 -0.71 -7.49
C MET A 18 2.21 -0.16 -6.18
N CYS A 19 1.66 0.97 -5.77
CA CYS A 19 2.14 1.63 -4.57
C CYS A 19 1.06 2.46 -3.90
N LEU A 20 1.30 2.77 -2.65
CA LEU A 20 0.49 3.68 -1.86
C LEU A 20 1.29 4.92 -1.57
N LEU A 21 0.58 6.02 -1.36
CA LEU A 21 1.21 7.24 -0.86
C LEU A 21 0.71 7.46 0.56
N VAL A 22 1.62 7.49 1.50
CA VAL A 22 1.30 7.59 2.91
C VAL A 22 1.96 8.82 3.48
N LYS A 23 1.20 9.65 4.18
CA LYS A 23 1.75 10.86 4.76
C LYS A 23 2.87 10.53 5.73
N GLU A 24 3.91 11.36 5.74
CA GLU A 24 5.09 11.09 6.55
C GLU A 24 4.81 11.10 8.04
N ASP A 25 3.75 11.77 8.48
CA ASP A 25 3.38 11.81 9.87
C ASP A 25 2.30 10.80 10.24
N SER A 26 1.97 9.90 9.34
CA SER A 26 0.91 8.90 9.58
C SER A 26 1.40 7.78 10.47
N ASP A 27 0.55 7.36 11.38
CA ASP A 27 0.86 6.20 12.22
C ASP A 27 0.95 4.92 11.40
N VAL A 28 0.24 4.88 10.28
CA VAL A 28 0.30 3.73 9.38
C VAL A 28 1.73 3.51 8.91
N LEU A 29 2.41 4.59 8.53
CA LEU A 29 3.76 4.50 8.01
C LEU A 29 4.72 3.88 9.04
N ARG A 30 4.53 4.21 10.30
CA ARG A 30 5.40 3.69 11.36
C ARG A 30 5.27 2.19 11.54
N GLY A 31 4.11 1.65 11.20
CA GLY A 31 3.87 0.23 11.34
C GLY A 31 4.27 -0.60 10.13
N LEU A 32 4.75 0.04 9.07
CA LEU A 32 5.12 -0.68 7.85
C LEU A 32 6.62 -0.88 7.78
N LYS A 33 7.01 -2.07 7.33
CA LYS A 33 8.43 -2.39 7.14
C LYS A 33 8.60 -3.15 5.85
N VAL A 34 9.67 -2.84 5.14
CA VAL A 34 10.04 -3.61 3.94
C VAL A 34 10.24 -5.05 4.36
N GLY A 35 9.63 -5.95 3.63
CA GLY A 35 9.69 -7.37 3.92
C GLY A 35 8.47 -7.91 4.63
N ASP A 36 7.66 -7.03 5.22
CA ASP A 36 6.42 -7.46 5.87
C ASP A 36 5.41 -7.89 4.84
N THR A 37 4.53 -8.80 5.26
CA THR A 37 3.37 -9.20 4.45
C THR A 37 2.13 -8.83 5.23
N VAL A 38 1.24 -8.10 4.59
CA VAL A 38 -0.01 -7.66 5.21
C VAL A 38 -1.19 -8.10 4.35
N LYS A 39 -2.27 -8.39 4.99
CA LYS A 39 -3.49 -8.74 4.26
C LYS A 39 -4.21 -7.47 3.86
N MET A 40 -4.48 -7.35 2.57
CA MET A 40 -5.15 -6.17 2.02
C MET A 40 -6.33 -6.59 1.15
N LYS A 41 -7.38 -5.79 1.23
CA LYS A 41 -8.56 -5.99 0.41
C LYS A 41 -8.54 -4.93 -0.69
N TYR A 42 -8.75 -5.37 -1.91
CA TYR A 42 -8.67 -4.48 -3.07
C TYR A 42 -10.04 -4.21 -3.63
N TYR A 43 -10.26 -2.97 -4.08
CA TYR A 43 -11.54 -2.53 -4.63
C TYR A 43 -11.32 -2.11 -6.08
N PRO A 44 -11.48 -3.04 -7.02
CA PRO A 44 -11.28 -2.69 -8.44
C PRO A 44 -12.33 -1.69 -8.89
N VAL A 45 -11.91 -0.78 -9.78
CA VAL A 45 -12.82 0.27 -10.26
C VAL A 45 -13.91 -0.27 -11.18
N ASP A 46 -13.64 -1.37 -11.85
CA ASP A 46 -14.59 -1.94 -12.81
C ASP A 46 -15.35 -3.14 -12.25
N SER A 47 -15.37 -3.30 -10.94
CA SER A 47 -16.07 -4.38 -10.30
C SER A 47 -16.91 -3.86 -9.15
N ALA A 48 -18.10 -4.42 -8.96
CA ALA A 48 -18.96 -4.04 -7.86
C ALA A 48 -18.51 -4.64 -6.54
N PHE A 49 -17.62 -5.62 -6.60
CA PHE A 49 -17.23 -6.35 -5.40
C PHE A 49 -15.73 -6.23 -5.14
N PRO A 50 -15.37 -6.08 -3.86
CA PRO A 50 -13.94 -6.09 -3.51
C PRO A 50 -13.38 -7.49 -3.64
N SER A 51 -12.06 -7.57 -3.71
CA SER A 51 -11.38 -8.86 -3.67
C SER A 51 -11.49 -9.44 -2.26
N ASP A 52 -11.11 -10.70 -2.12
CA ASP A 52 -10.84 -11.24 -0.81
C ASP A 52 -9.59 -10.56 -0.26
N TYR A 53 -9.28 -10.81 1.00
CA TYR A 53 -8.03 -10.33 1.56
C TYR A 53 -6.88 -11.10 0.91
N LEU A 54 -5.94 -10.35 0.35
CA LEU A 54 -4.79 -10.92 -0.34
C LEU A 54 -3.53 -10.59 0.43
N ASP A 55 -2.61 -11.55 0.48
CA ASP A 55 -1.32 -11.31 1.09
C ASP A 55 -0.53 -10.36 0.20
N THR A 56 -0.09 -9.26 0.77
CA THR A 56 0.61 -8.21 0.04
C THR A 56 1.94 -7.94 0.74
N ALA A 57 3.02 -8.09 0.00
CA ALA A 57 4.34 -7.83 0.53
C ALA A 57 4.71 -6.36 0.36
N ILE A 58 5.35 -5.81 1.39
CA ILE A 58 5.88 -4.45 1.34
C ILE A 58 7.28 -4.55 0.74
N ARG A 59 7.46 -4.05 -0.46
CA ARG A 59 8.72 -4.18 -1.19
C ARG A 59 9.62 -2.97 -1.09
N HIS A 60 9.03 -1.80 -0.88
CA HIS A 60 9.79 -0.57 -0.89
C HIS A 60 9.09 0.48 -0.05
N ILE A 61 9.85 1.24 0.72
CA ILE A 61 9.33 2.40 1.44
C ILE A 61 10.36 3.50 1.24
N GLY A 62 9.95 4.58 0.58
CA GLY A 62 10.89 5.65 0.32
C GLY A 62 10.18 6.96 0.09
N LYS A 63 10.92 8.05 0.31
CA LYS A 63 10.37 9.36 0.09
C LYS A 63 10.37 9.66 -1.40
N ASN A 64 9.28 10.25 -1.86
CA ASN A 64 9.16 10.61 -3.27
C ASN A 64 9.62 12.04 -3.48
N ASP A 65 10.42 12.27 -4.52
CA ASP A 65 10.96 13.59 -4.81
C ASP A 65 10.02 14.47 -5.62
N GLN A 66 8.93 13.89 -6.12
CA GLN A 66 8.02 14.65 -6.94
C GLN A 66 7.26 15.66 -6.10
N GLU A 67 7.17 16.88 -6.63
CA GLU A 67 6.53 17.98 -5.95
C GLU A 67 5.09 17.66 -5.56
N ARG A 68 4.38 16.99 -6.45
CA ARG A 68 2.96 16.68 -6.22
C ARG A 68 2.74 15.70 -5.07
N PHE A 69 3.78 14.99 -4.66
CA PHE A 69 3.68 14.03 -3.57
C PHE A 69 4.52 14.42 -2.38
N LYS A 70 4.73 15.71 -2.23
CA LYS A 70 5.50 16.24 -1.11
C LYS A 70 4.89 15.79 0.20
N ASN A 71 5.73 15.48 1.15
CA ASN A 71 5.33 15.03 2.49
C ASN A 71 4.66 13.66 2.50
N HIS A 72 4.86 12.87 1.45
CA HIS A 72 4.36 11.50 1.38
C HIS A 72 5.50 10.55 1.15
N TYR A 73 5.35 9.34 1.69
CA TYR A 73 6.23 8.23 1.37
C TYR A 73 5.53 7.33 0.37
N LEU A 74 6.32 6.79 -0.53
CA LEU A 74 5.84 5.82 -1.51
C LEU A 74 6.09 4.44 -0.94
N VAL A 75 5.03 3.64 -0.84
CA VAL A 75 5.10 2.29 -0.32
C VAL A 75 4.82 1.34 -1.47
N GLY A 76 5.85 0.66 -1.95
CA GLY A 76 5.72 -0.29 -3.05
C GLY A 76 5.19 -1.62 -2.58
N LEU A 77 4.24 -2.17 -3.31
CA LEU A 77 3.52 -3.37 -2.93
C LEU A 77 3.63 -4.45 -3.99
N GLU A 78 3.53 -5.70 -3.56
CA GLU A 78 3.44 -6.82 -4.46
C GLU A 78 2.51 -7.85 -3.86
N ILE A 79 1.48 -8.27 -4.61
CA ILE A 79 0.59 -9.32 -4.14
C ILE A 79 1.34 -10.64 -4.23
N VAL A 80 1.42 -11.34 -3.09
CA VAL A 80 2.08 -12.63 -3.03
C VAL A 80 1.02 -13.66 -2.69
N GLU A 81 0.56 -14.35 -3.71
CA GLU A 81 -0.50 -15.32 -3.55
C GLU A 81 -0.10 -16.40 -2.59
N GLY A 82 -1.10 -16.86 -1.86
CA GLY A 82 -0.93 -17.84 -0.83
C GLY A 82 -0.05 -18.98 -1.25
N GLN A 83 1.02 -19.09 -0.56
CA GLN A 83 1.96 -20.13 -0.77
C GLN A 83 1.62 -21.28 0.11
N ASP A 84 1.42 -22.37 -0.40
CA ASP A 84 1.13 -23.51 0.45
C ASP A 84 2.33 -24.36 0.69
#